data_c5ac771942ec53b046dde721e31835e8
#
_entry.id   c5ac771942ec53b046dde721e31835e8
#
_cell.length_a   1.000
_cell.length_b   1.000
_cell.length_c   1.000
_cell.angle_alpha   90.00
_cell.angle_beta   90.00
_cell.angle_gamma   90.00
#
_symmetry.space_group_name_H-M   'P 1'
#
loop_
_entity.id
_entity.type
_entity.pdbx_description
1 polymer ?
#
loop_
_entity_poly.entity_id
_entity_poly.type
_entity_poly.pdbx_seq_one_letter_code
_entity_poly.pdbx_strand_id
1 'polypeptide(L)'
;MDINVEKLFIEKLSKEGNVYITSKRSEVENQSQTNEVFSEKWGKYNKEEITEQEKLFEFQKKWYLKLYGFENENDLKKYLNDKDVILDAGCGLGYKAKWFADLSPKTLVLAMDYSNAVFHAEKKYHHYSNMIFIKGDIANTKLKNNVLDYVSCDQVIHHTENPLATMQE
;
A
#
# COMPACT_ATOMS: atom_id res chain seq x y z
N MET A 1 -9.17 16.13 7.20
CA MET A 1 -8.40 15.81 8.42
C MET A 1 -6.97 16.26 8.23
N ASP A 2 -6.46 17.12 9.11
CA ASP A 2 -5.01 17.44 9.11
C ASP A 2 -4.29 16.39 9.98
N ILE A 3 -4.24 15.14 9.51
CA ILE A 3 -3.39 14.15 10.16
C ILE A 3 -1.95 14.51 9.79
N ASN A 4 -1.17 14.92 10.79
CA ASN A 4 0.24 15.12 10.59
C ASN A 4 0.92 13.75 10.41
N VAL A 5 1.16 13.37 9.16
CA VAL A 5 1.74 12.08 8.76
C VAL A 5 3.05 11.77 9.50
N GLU A 6 3.89 12.77 9.75
CA GLU A 6 5.17 12.57 10.45
C GLU A 6 4.98 12.05 11.88
N LYS A 7 3.82 12.32 12.50
CA LYS A 7 3.51 11.81 13.85
C LYS A 7 3.22 10.31 13.89
N LEU A 8 2.91 9.69 12.75
CA LEU A 8 2.67 8.26 12.65
C LEU A 8 3.96 7.42 12.73
N PHE A 9 5.12 8.04 12.46
CA PHE A 9 6.40 7.34 12.40
C PHE A 9 7.23 7.52 13.67
N ILE A 10 8.10 6.55 13.93
CA ILE A 10 9.04 6.58 15.08
C ILE A 10 10.18 7.56 14.87
N GLU A 11 10.46 7.94 13.61
CA GLU A 11 11.53 8.84 13.21
C GLU A 11 11.08 9.74 12.05
N LYS A 12 11.82 10.82 11.82
CA LYS A 12 11.58 11.70 10.68
C LYS A 12 12.01 11.00 9.40
N LEU A 13 11.09 10.87 8.45
CA LEU A 13 11.33 10.24 7.17
C LEU A 13 11.93 11.23 6.15
N SER A 14 12.79 10.71 5.28
CA SER A 14 13.17 11.42 4.06
C SER A 14 12.06 11.34 3.01
N LYS A 15 12.12 12.22 2.00
CA LYS A 15 11.20 12.21 0.86
C LYS A 15 11.97 12.22 -0.44
N GLU A 16 11.41 11.55 -1.44
CA GLU A 16 11.75 11.69 -2.84
C GLU A 16 10.49 12.13 -3.59
N GLY A 17 10.45 13.41 -4.03
CA GLY A 17 9.21 14.03 -4.47
C GLY A 17 8.16 14.05 -3.34
N ASN A 18 6.99 13.46 -3.59
CA ASN A 18 5.92 13.31 -2.60
C ASN A 18 5.90 11.94 -1.90
N VAL A 19 6.85 11.06 -2.22
CA VAL A 19 6.95 9.72 -1.62
C VAL A 19 7.84 9.76 -0.38
N TYR A 20 7.33 9.29 0.73
CA TYR A 20 8.10 9.09 1.96
C TYR A 20 8.99 7.84 1.83
N ILE A 21 10.20 7.90 2.39
CA ILE A 21 11.18 6.81 2.32
C ILE A 21 11.48 6.33 3.74
N THR A 22 11.09 5.09 4.06
CA THR A 22 11.36 4.45 5.36
C THR A 22 12.58 3.54 5.33
N SER A 23 12.92 2.97 4.17
CA SER A 23 14.11 2.14 4.02
C SER A 23 15.02 2.72 2.94
N LYS A 24 16.26 2.95 3.29
CA LYS A 24 17.35 2.98 2.32
C LYS A 24 17.62 1.52 1.97
N ARG A 25 17.82 1.23 0.68
CA ARG A 25 18.07 -0.07 0.06
C ARG A 25 18.50 -1.16 1.06
N SER A 26 17.74 -2.27 1.15
CA SER A 26 18.10 -3.41 1.98
C SER A 26 19.49 -3.93 1.57
N GLU A 27 20.35 -4.18 2.54
CA GLU A 27 21.64 -4.85 2.32
C GLU A 27 21.47 -6.37 2.13
N VAL A 28 20.24 -6.89 2.30
CA VAL A 28 19.91 -8.31 2.15
C VAL A 28 19.70 -8.63 0.68
N GLU A 29 20.57 -9.47 0.13
CA GLU A 29 20.64 -9.80 -1.30
C GLU A 29 19.33 -10.36 -1.86
N ASN A 30 18.63 -11.23 -1.14
CA ASN A 30 17.37 -11.84 -1.54
C ASN A 30 16.23 -10.80 -1.66
N GLN A 31 16.19 -9.82 -0.79
CA GLN A 31 15.16 -8.78 -0.80
C GLN A 31 15.41 -7.74 -1.89
N SER A 32 16.67 -7.54 -2.25
CA SER A 32 17.07 -6.71 -3.40
C SER A 32 16.62 -7.35 -4.72
N GLN A 33 16.78 -8.66 -4.90
CA GLN A 33 16.31 -9.39 -6.09
C GLN A 33 14.78 -9.34 -6.19
N THR A 34 14.07 -9.52 -5.09
CA THR A 34 12.60 -9.41 -5.03
C THR A 34 12.15 -8.03 -5.49
N ASN A 35 12.80 -6.97 -5.03
CA ASN A 35 12.52 -5.59 -5.43
C ASN A 35 12.72 -5.37 -6.95
N GLU A 36 13.80 -5.89 -7.54
CA GLU A 36 14.08 -5.76 -8.97
C GLU A 36 13.00 -6.47 -9.80
N VAL A 37 12.66 -7.71 -9.45
CA VAL A 37 11.64 -8.50 -10.14
C VAL A 37 10.27 -7.80 -10.09
N PHE A 38 9.84 -7.32 -8.93
CA PHE A 38 8.56 -6.61 -8.81
C PHE A 38 8.59 -5.24 -9.49
N SER A 39 9.70 -4.50 -9.43
CA SER A 39 9.84 -3.23 -10.12
C SER A 39 9.73 -3.41 -11.65
N GLU A 40 10.35 -4.46 -12.21
CA GLU A 40 10.24 -4.81 -13.62
C GLU A 40 8.82 -5.26 -13.99
N LYS A 41 8.22 -6.14 -13.21
CA LYS A 41 6.85 -6.61 -13.39
C LYS A 41 5.86 -5.45 -13.44
N TRP A 42 5.88 -4.59 -12.44
CA TRP A 42 4.97 -3.45 -12.37
C TRP A 42 5.26 -2.39 -13.44
N GLY A 43 6.53 -2.25 -13.86
CA GLY A 43 6.90 -1.41 -14.99
C GLY A 43 6.31 -1.88 -16.32
N LYS A 44 6.17 -3.20 -16.52
CA LYS A 44 5.48 -3.79 -17.69
C LYS A 44 3.96 -3.56 -17.59
N TYR A 45 3.35 -3.86 -16.46
CA TYR A 45 1.91 -3.64 -16.23
C TYR A 45 1.50 -2.18 -16.41
N ASN A 46 2.34 -1.22 -16.03
CA ASN A 46 2.05 0.21 -16.20
C ASN A 46 2.00 0.64 -17.67
N LYS A 47 2.49 -0.18 -18.60
CA LYS A 47 2.46 0.05 -20.06
C LYS A 47 1.32 -0.67 -20.78
N GLU A 48 0.58 -1.54 -20.06
CA GLU A 48 -0.57 -2.23 -20.64
C GLU A 48 -1.74 -1.29 -20.90
N GLU A 49 -2.63 -1.69 -21.80
CA GLU A 49 -3.83 -0.93 -22.12
C GLU A 49 -4.69 -0.76 -20.86
N ILE A 50 -5.20 0.45 -20.67
CA ILE A 50 -6.05 0.84 -19.52
C ILE A 50 -7.20 -0.15 -19.31
N THR A 51 -7.80 -0.64 -20.39
CA THR A 51 -8.93 -1.60 -20.37
C THR A 51 -8.57 -2.95 -19.72
N GLU A 52 -7.34 -3.45 -19.94
CA GLU A 52 -6.91 -4.71 -19.33
C GLU A 52 -6.59 -4.55 -17.85
N GLN A 53 -5.97 -3.42 -17.50
CA GLN A 53 -5.74 -3.06 -16.09
C GLN A 53 -7.05 -2.95 -15.31
N GLU A 54 -8.08 -2.31 -15.88
CA GLU A 54 -9.40 -2.18 -15.27
C GLU A 54 -10.08 -3.53 -15.06
N LYS A 55 -10.05 -4.43 -16.06
CA LYS A 55 -10.60 -5.78 -15.94
C LYS A 55 -9.92 -6.59 -14.83
N LEU A 56 -8.59 -6.53 -14.78
CA LEU A 56 -7.83 -7.20 -13.74
C LEU A 56 -8.19 -6.65 -12.36
N PHE A 57 -8.31 -5.34 -12.23
CA PHE A 57 -8.66 -4.71 -10.96
C PHE A 57 -10.08 -5.03 -10.51
N GLU A 58 -11.06 -5.05 -11.41
CA GLU A 58 -12.42 -5.49 -11.09
C GLU A 58 -12.48 -6.96 -10.64
N PHE A 59 -11.66 -7.83 -11.24
CA PHE A 59 -11.50 -9.19 -10.75
C PHE A 59 -10.89 -9.23 -9.34
N GLN A 60 -9.83 -8.47 -9.10
CA GLN A 60 -9.16 -8.39 -7.79
C GLN A 60 -10.09 -7.86 -6.70
N LYS A 61 -10.93 -6.87 -6.98
CA LYS A 61 -11.97 -6.38 -6.05
C LYS A 61 -12.91 -7.48 -5.61
N LYS A 62 -13.48 -8.21 -6.58
CA LYS A 62 -14.40 -9.33 -6.29
C LYS A 62 -13.73 -10.41 -5.46
N TRP A 63 -12.49 -10.74 -5.81
CA TRP A 63 -11.68 -11.70 -5.08
C TRP A 63 -11.42 -11.23 -3.65
N TYR A 64 -11.02 -9.97 -3.47
CA TYR A 64 -10.75 -9.36 -2.17
C TYR A 64 -11.99 -9.42 -1.26
N LEU A 65 -13.15 -8.97 -1.74
CA LEU A 65 -14.39 -9.01 -0.98
C LEU A 65 -14.70 -10.42 -0.49
N LYS A 66 -14.63 -11.40 -1.39
CA LYS A 66 -14.88 -12.81 -1.05
C LYS A 66 -13.87 -13.35 -0.04
N LEU A 67 -12.57 -13.08 -0.23
CA LEU A 67 -11.50 -13.63 0.60
C LEU A 67 -11.55 -13.09 2.03
N TYR A 68 -11.87 -11.83 2.18
CA TYR A 68 -11.89 -11.15 3.48
C TYR A 68 -13.29 -11.06 4.11
N GLY A 69 -14.28 -11.76 3.54
CA GLY A 69 -15.60 -11.95 4.15
C GLY A 69 -16.53 -10.75 4.05
N PHE A 70 -16.30 -9.84 3.08
CA PHE A 70 -17.22 -8.75 2.77
C PHE A 70 -18.28 -9.22 1.77
N GLU A 71 -19.56 -9.01 2.07
CA GLU A 71 -20.64 -9.41 1.18
C GLU A 71 -20.61 -8.63 -0.15
N ASN A 72 -20.27 -7.33 -0.07
CA ASN A 72 -20.21 -6.43 -1.20
C ASN A 72 -19.36 -5.18 -0.86
N GLU A 73 -19.22 -4.29 -1.85
CA GLU A 73 -18.44 -3.06 -1.71
C GLU A 73 -19.02 -2.08 -0.68
N ASN A 74 -20.36 -2.06 -0.50
CA ASN A 74 -20.98 -1.21 0.53
C ASN A 74 -20.67 -1.70 1.94
N ASP A 75 -20.52 -3.00 2.13
CA ASP A 75 -20.12 -3.57 3.40
C ASP A 75 -18.67 -3.21 3.74
N LEU A 76 -17.75 -3.38 2.79
CA LEU A 76 -16.38 -2.89 2.91
C LEU A 76 -16.34 -1.37 3.20
N LYS A 77 -17.13 -0.57 2.47
CA LYS A 77 -17.23 0.86 2.68
C LYS A 77 -17.63 1.23 4.10
N LYS A 78 -18.65 0.57 4.66
CA LYS A 78 -19.09 0.79 6.05
C LYS A 78 -17.94 0.48 7.02
N TYR A 79 -17.26 -0.65 6.80
CA TYR A 79 -16.12 -1.05 7.63
C TYR A 79 -14.97 -0.04 7.61
N LEU A 80 -14.58 0.44 6.41
CA LEU A 80 -13.47 1.38 6.25
C LEU A 80 -13.80 2.79 6.78
N ASN A 81 -15.05 3.25 6.69
CA ASN A 81 -15.45 4.57 7.17
C ASN A 81 -15.39 4.72 8.71
N ASP A 82 -15.22 3.61 9.42
CA ASP A 82 -15.03 3.56 10.88
C ASP A 82 -13.54 3.61 11.28
N LYS A 83 -12.64 3.79 10.32
CA LYS A 83 -11.19 3.79 10.48
C LYS A 83 -10.61 5.18 10.23
N ASP A 84 -9.62 5.56 11.03
CA ASP A 84 -8.90 6.82 10.83
C ASP A 84 -7.69 6.61 9.90
N VAL A 85 -6.93 5.51 10.10
CA VAL A 85 -5.72 5.22 9.34
C VAL A 85 -5.69 3.77 8.85
N ILE A 86 -5.49 3.60 7.55
CA ILE A 86 -5.39 2.30 6.88
C ILE A 86 -4.02 2.17 6.22
N LEU A 87 -3.42 0.99 6.32
CA LEU A 87 -2.22 0.62 5.56
C LEU A 87 -2.58 -0.37 4.46
N ASP A 88 -2.28 -0.05 3.20
CA ASP A 88 -2.17 -1.00 2.10
C ASP A 88 -0.71 -1.43 1.97
N ALA A 89 -0.38 -2.56 2.60
CA ALA A 89 0.96 -3.12 2.65
C ALA A 89 1.25 -3.93 1.38
N GLY A 90 2.22 -3.48 0.59
CA GLY A 90 2.50 -4.00 -0.74
C GLY A 90 1.51 -3.47 -1.77
N CYS A 91 1.37 -2.15 -1.83
CA CYS A 91 0.35 -1.50 -2.66
C CYS A 91 0.60 -1.61 -4.18
N GLY A 92 1.81 -1.98 -4.63
CA GLY A 92 2.18 -2.02 -6.05
C GLY A 92 1.86 -0.70 -6.77
N LEU A 93 1.04 -0.77 -7.81
CA LEU A 93 0.58 0.40 -8.57
C LEU A 93 -0.55 1.20 -7.89
N GLY A 94 -0.89 0.88 -6.64
CA GLY A 94 -1.80 1.66 -5.80
C GLY A 94 -3.29 1.50 -6.10
N TYR A 95 -3.70 0.52 -6.91
CA TYR A 95 -5.12 0.33 -7.26
C TYR A 95 -6.02 0.08 -6.04
N LYS A 96 -5.57 -0.78 -5.12
CA LYS A 96 -6.31 -1.13 -3.91
C LYS A 96 -6.32 0.04 -2.92
N ALA A 97 -5.18 0.69 -2.72
CA ALA A 97 -5.10 1.90 -1.90
C ALA A 97 -6.05 3.00 -2.40
N LYS A 98 -6.09 3.22 -3.73
CA LYS A 98 -7.04 4.14 -4.37
C LYS A 98 -8.48 3.74 -4.12
N TRP A 99 -8.82 2.46 -4.25
CA TRP A 99 -10.16 1.96 -4.00
C TRP A 99 -10.60 2.20 -2.55
N PHE A 100 -9.74 1.97 -1.57
CA PHE A 100 -9.99 2.29 -0.16
C PHE A 100 -10.20 3.79 0.05
N ALA A 101 -9.38 4.62 -0.59
CA ALA A 101 -9.50 6.08 -0.53
C ALA A 101 -10.83 6.59 -1.10
N ASP A 102 -11.32 5.99 -2.19
CA ASP A 102 -12.63 6.29 -2.78
C ASP A 102 -13.79 5.90 -1.84
N LEU A 103 -13.70 4.70 -1.25
CA LEU A 103 -14.74 4.19 -0.36
C LEU A 103 -14.84 4.96 0.96
N SER A 104 -13.73 5.49 1.43
CA SER A 104 -13.61 6.15 2.73
C SER A 104 -12.83 7.48 2.64
N PRO A 105 -13.47 8.56 2.12
CA PRO A 105 -12.77 9.83 1.87
C PRO A 105 -12.24 10.55 3.12
N LYS A 106 -12.69 10.14 4.30
CA LYS A 106 -12.23 10.70 5.58
C LYS A 106 -11.08 9.93 6.21
N THR A 107 -10.81 8.71 5.74
CA THR A 107 -9.77 7.82 6.22
C THR A 107 -8.47 8.13 5.52
N LEU A 108 -7.38 8.20 6.26
CA LEU A 108 -6.04 8.29 5.69
C LEU A 108 -5.58 6.92 5.21
N VAL A 109 -5.23 6.79 3.94
CA VAL A 109 -4.72 5.56 3.35
C VAL A 109 -3.21 5.68 3.12
N LEU A 110 -2.43 4.87 3.82
CA LEU A 110 -1.00 4.73 3.62
C LEU A 110 -0.76 3.65 2.57
N ALA A 111 -0.25 4.02 1.41
CA ALA A 111 0.11 3.11 0.32
C ALA A 111 1.61 2.82 0.39
N MET A 112 1.99 1.66 0.93
CA MET A 112 3.40 1.28 1.11
C MET A 112 3.79 0.16 0.17
N ASP A 113 4.93 0.32 -0.51
CA ASP A 113 5.54 -0.73 -1.31
C ASP A 113 7.07 -0.67 -1.25
N TYR A 114 7.70 -1.84 -1.31
CA TYR A 114 9.15 -1.94 -1.31
C TYR A 114 9.76 -1.62 -2.68
N SER A 115 9.01 -1.86 -3.75
CA SER A 115 9.43 -1.64 -5.13
C SER A 115 9.27 -0.18 -5.58
N ASN A 116 9.79 0.14 -6.75
CA ASN A 116 9.61 1.45 -7.36
C ASN A 116 8.17 1.67 -7.90
N ALA A 117 7.28 0.69 -7.81
CA ALA A 117 5.90 0.81 -8.23
C ALA A 117 5.16 1.93 -7.48
N VAL A 118 5.53 2.19 -6.23
CA VAL A 118 4.94 3.26 -5.42
C VAL A 118 5.12 4.66 -6.02
N PHE A 119 6.20 4.91 -6.76
CA PHE A 119 6.39 6.17 -7.48
C PHE A 119 5.43 6.31 -8.66
N HIS A 120 5.09 5.20 -9.32
CA HIS A 120 4.05 5.18 -10.36
C HIS A 120 2.66 5.40 -9.75
N ALA A 121 2.40 4.78 -8.59
CA ALA A 121 1.16 4.99 -7.83
C ALA A 121 1.01 6.47 -7.43
N GLU A 122 2.05 7.07 -6.86
CA GLU A 122 2.06 8.50 -6.49
C GLU A 122 1.78 9.38 -7.72
N LYS A 123 2.52 9.19 -8.81
CA LYS A 123 2.33 9.98 -10.03
C LYS A 123 0.89 9.90 -10.56
N LYS A 124 0.22 8.75 -10.41
CA LYS A 124 -1.15 8.53 -10.88
C LYS A 124 -2.20 9.09 -9.92
N TYR A 125 -1.95 9.01 -8.62
CA TYR A 125 -2.94 9.28 -7.58
C TYR A 125 -2.57 10.40 -6.60
N HIS A 126 -1.55 11.23 -6.88
CA HIS A 126 -1.12 12.35 -6.02
C HIS A 126 -2.22 13.37 -5.72
N HIS A 127 -3.28 13.40 -6.53
CA HIS A 127 -4.43 14.29 -6.33
C HIS A 127 -5.40 13.84 -5.22
N TYR A 128 -5.23 12.61 -4.68
CA TYR A 128 -5.99 12.17 -3.52
C TYR A 128 -5.43 12.77 -2.24
N SER A 129 -6.20 13.65 -1.60
CA SER A 129 -5.78 14.31 -0.36
C SER A 129 -5.70 13.38 0.86
N ASN A 130 -6.32 12.21 0.76
CA ASN A 130 -6.35 11.17 1.80
C ASN A 130 -5.45 9.97 1.49
N MET A 131 -4.52 10.10 0.55
CA MET A 131 -3.51 9.06 0.26
C MET A 131 -2.10 9.57 0.53
N ILE A 132 -1.29 8.71 1.13
CA ILE A 132 0.14 8.93 1.37
C ILE A 132 0.92 7.77 0.79
N PHE A 133 1.97 8.08 0.03
CA PHE A 133 2.80 7.09 -0.65
C PHE A 133 4.11 6.90 0.10
N ILE A 134 4.48 5.65 0.35
CA ILE A 134 5.63 5.29 1.18
C ILE A 134 6.43 4.20 0.45
N LYS A 135 7.68 4.50 0.13
CA LYS A 135 8.63 3.48 -0.28
C LYS A 135 9.26 2.88 0.97
N GLY A 136 8.92 1.64 1.28
CA GLY A 136 9.36 1.02 2.53
C GLY A 136 9.15 -0.48 2.57
N ASP A 137 9.83 -1.10 3.53
CA ASP A 137 9.71 -2.52 3.81
C ASP A 137 8.57 -2.74 4.83
N ILE A 138 7.63 -3.60 4.49
CA ILE A 138 6.53 -3.96 5.40
C ILE A 138 6.99 -4.79 6.60
N ALA A 139 8.19 -5.35 6.55
CA ALA A 139 8.83 -6.01 7.70
C ALA A 139 9.57 -5.02 8.62
N ASN A 140 9.60 -3.72 8.27
CA ASN A 140 10.19 -2.64 9.06
C ASN A 140 9.58 -1.30 8.64
N THR A 141 8.33 -1.11 8.98
CA THR A 141 7.49 0.01 8.50
C THR A 141 7.91 1.37 9.02
N LYS A 142 8.60 1.41 10.15
CA LYS A 142 8.91 2.62 10.93
C LYS A 142 7.67 3.33 11.46
N LEU A 143 6.51 2.70 11.41
CA LEU A 143 5.31 3.20 12.06
C LEU A 143 5.40 3.01 13.58
N LYS A 144 4.72 3.88 14.32
CA LYS A 144 4.54 3.69 15.75
C LYS A 144 3.51 2.61 16.03
N ASN A 145 3.58 1.99 17.20
CA ASN A 145 2.58 1.03 17.61
C ASN A 145 1.19 1.68 17.73
N ASN A 146 0.17 0.93 17.38
CA ASN A 146 -1.25 1.31 17.53
C ASN A 146 -1.66 2.58 16.77
N VAL A 147 -1.04 2.87 15.63
CA VAL A 147 -1.42 4.00 14.76
C VAL A 147 -2.28 3.58 13.58
N LEU A 148 -2.45 2.28 13.34
CA LEU A 148 -3.24 1.74 12.25
C LEU A 148 -4.52 1.09 12.79
N ASP A 149 -5.65 1.38 12.15
CA ASP A 149 -6.94 0.74 12.46
C ASP A 149 -7.22 -0.46 11.55
N TYR A 150 -6.56 -0.51 10.40
CA TYR A 150 -6.67 -1.62 9.45
C TYR A 150 -5.40 -1.76 8.61
N VAL A 151 -4.96 -3.01 8.44
CA VAL A 151 -3.85 -3.36 7.55
C VAL A 151 -4.36 -4.33 6.49
N SER A 152 -4.24 -3.96 5.23
CA SER A 152 -4.46 -4.84 4.09
C SER A 152 -3.11 -5.31 3.55
N CYS A 153 -2.78 -6.59 3.73
CA CYS A 153 -1.57 -7.21 3.20
C CYS A 153 -1.96 -8.40 2.31
N ASP A 154 -2.46 -8.08 1.11
CA ASP A 154 -3.03 -9.07 0.20
C ASP A 154 -1.98 -9.60 -0.78
N GLN A 155 -1.69 -10.90 -0.71
CA GLN A 155 -0.74 -11.61 -1.56
C GLN A 155 0.71 -11.06 -1.53
N VAL A 156 1.13 -10.50 -0.42
CA VAL A 156 2.46 -9.85 -0.28
C VAL A 156 3.31 -10.51 0.79
N ILE A 157 2.76 -10.85 1.95
CA ILE A 157 3.52 -11.26 3.13
C ILE A 157 4.44 -12.46 2.88
N HIS A 158 4.06 -13.38 2.01
CA HIS A 158 4.85 -14.56 1.65
C HIS A 158 6.09 -14.23 0.79
N HIS A 159 6.22 -12.99 0.33
CA HIS A 159 7.41 -12.48 -0.37
C HIS A 159 8.40 -11.80 0.57
N THR A 160 8.09 -11.66 1.85
CA THR A 160 9.03 -11.13 2.84
C THR A 160 10.00 -12.22 3.30
N GLU A 161 11.17 -11.83 3.78
CA GLU A 161 12.20 -12.76 4.23
C GLU A 161 11.71 -13.65 5.40
N ASN A 162 10.93 -13.07 6.31
CA ASN A 162 10.33 -13.77 7.44
C ASN A 162 8.85 -13.37 7.60
N PRO A 163 7.92 -14.11 6.97
CA PRO A 163 6.49 -13.80 7.03
C PRO A 163 5.92 -13.71 8.44
N LEU A 164 6.37 -14.59 9.35
CA LEU A 164 5.88 -14.58 10.74
C LEU A 164 6.34 -13.34 11.51
N ALA A 165 7.59 -12.92 11.36
CA ALA A 165 8.08 -11.69 11.97
C ALA A 165 7.39 -10.47 11.36
N THR A 166 7.15 -10.47 10.05
CA THR A 166 6.44 -9.39 9.36
C THR A 166 4.98 -9.25 9.84
N MET A 167 4.33 -10.34 10.25
CA MET A 167 2.99 -10.28 10.84
C MET A 167 2.95 -9.67 12.24
N GLN A 168 4.10 -9.54 12.91
CA GLN A 168 4.23 -8.98 14.25
C GLN A 168 4.63 -7.50 14.25
N GLU A 169 5.05 -6.99 13.07
CA GLU A 169 5.37 -5.59 12.85
C GLU A 169 4.10 -4.72 12.91
#